data_357c0362aad51f50d0029cd36e910c30
#
_entry.id   357c0362aad51f50d0029cd36e910c30
#
_cell.length_a   1.000
_cell.length_b   1.000
_cell.length_c   1.000
_cell.angle_alpha   90.00
_cell.angle_beta   90.00
_cell.angle_gamma   90.00
#
_symmetry.space_group_name_H-M   'P 1'
#
loop_
_entity.id
_entity.type
_entity.pdbx_description
1 polymer ?
#
loop_
_entity_poly.entity_id
_entity_poly.type
_entity_poly.pdbx_seq_one_letter_code
_entity_poly.pdbx_strand_id
1 'polypeptide(L)' 'MIKIYGMESCPDCTYVWDQVQGDARYEVIDFGLDIRQLKAFLKLRDNDPAFAAAKARGAAGIPCFVLEDGRV' A
#
# COMPACT_ATOMS: atom_id res chain seq x y z
N MET A 1 -6.60 9.58 -8.29
CA MET A 1 -5.80 8.38 -8.60
C MET A 1 -5.75 7.47 -7.39
N ILE A 2 -5.91 6.18 -7.59
CA ILE A 2 -5.84 5.20 -6.50
C ILE A 2 -4.38 4.85 -6.27
N LYS A 3 -3.89 5.01 -5.04
CA LYS A 3 -2.52 4.69 -4.68
C LYS A 3 -2.43 3.25 -4.17
N ILE A 4 -1.39 2.54 -4.56
CA ILE A 4 -1.12 1.19 -4.06
C ILE A 4 0.27 1.19 -3.43
N TYR A 5 0.30 1.20 -2.11
CA TYR A 5 1.55 1.10 -1.36
C TYR A 5 1.99 -0.34 -1.24
N GLY A 6 3.27 -0.56 -1.43
CA GLY A 6 3.83 -1.89 -1.28
C GLY A 6 5.33 -1.90 -1.42
N MET A 7 5.89 -3.07 -1.67
CA MET A 7 7.32 -3.28 -1.74
C MET A 7 7.63 -4.38 -2.75
N GLU A 8 8.71 -4.21 -3.52
CA GLU A 8 9.07 -5.16 -4.57
C GLU A 8 9.30 -6.57 -4.02
N SER A 9 9.86 -6.69 -2.82
CA SER A 9 10.13 -7.99 -2.20
C SER A 9 8.87 -8.71 -1.70
N CYS A 10 7.71 -8.07 -1.78
CA CYS A 10 6.43 -8.66 -1.37
C CYS A 10 5.75 -9.31 -2.58
N PRO A 11 5.59 -10.65 -2.62
CA PRO A 11 4.98 -11.32 -3.79
C PRO A 11 3.55 -10.87 -4.08
N ASP A 12 2.76 -10.61 -3.04
CA ASP A 12 1.38 -10.13 -3.19
C ASP A 12 1.35 -8.74 -3.81
N CYS A 13 2.33 -7.91 -3.47
CA CYS A 13 2.43 -6.56 -4.04
C CYS A 13 2.75 -6.62 -5.53
N THR A 14 3.73 -7.40 -5.93
CA THR A 14 4.12 -7.52 -7.34
C THR A 14 3.01 -8.14 -8.17
N TYR A 15 2.27 -9.09 -7.60
CA TYR A 15 1.11 -9.69 -8.26
C TYR A 15 0.06 -8.63 -8.61
N VAL A 16 -0.28 -7.77 -7.66
CA VAL A 16 -1.26 -6.69 -7.87
C VAL A 16 -0.72 -5.65 -8.85
N TRP A 17 0.55 -5.25 -8.68
CA TRP A 17 1.16 -4.22 -9.53
C TRP A 17 1.19 -4.65 -11.01
N ASP A 18 1.46 -5.93 -11.29
CA ASP A 18 1.44 -6.44 -12.64
C ASP A 18 0.07 -6.31 -13.29
N GLN A 19 -0.99 -6.48 -12.50
CA GLN A 19 -2.36 -6.39 -13.01
C GLN A 19 -2.79 -4.97 -13.36
N VAL A 20 -2.22 -3.96 -12.69
CA VAL A 20 -2.57 -2.55 -12.93
C VAL A 20 -1.57 -1.82 -13.81
N GLN A 21 -0.56 -2.53 -14.31
CA GLN A 21 0.47 -1.94 -15.15
C GLN A 21 -0.15 -1.32 -16.40
N GLY A 22 0.21 -0.05 -16.66
CA GLY A 22 -0.34 0.69 -17.78
C GLY A 22 -1.72 1.30 -17.53
N ASP A 23 -2.32 1.08 -16.35
CA ASP A 23 -3.63 1.64 -16.02
C ASP A 23 -3.45 2.98 -15.30
N ALA A 24 -3.85 4.07 -15.97
CA ALA A 24 -3.66 5.42 -15.46
C ALA A 24 -4.48 5.76 -14.21
N ARG A 25 -5.43 4.88 -13.80
CA ARG A 25 -6.21 5.08 -12.58
C ARG A 25 -5.42 4.79 -11.31
N TYR A 26 -4.29 4.09 -11.45
CA TYR A 26 -3.50 3.60 -10.31
C TYR A 26 -2.12 4.21 -10.29
N GLU A 27 -1.66 4.52 -9.09
CA GLU A 27 -0.28 4.93 -8.84
C GLU A 27 0.36 3.90 -7.91
N VAL A 28 1.37 3.19 -8.42
CA VAL A 28 2.12 2.21 -7.64
C VAL A 28 3.20 2.94 -6.85
N ILE A 29 3.24 2.72 -5.54
CA ILE A 29 4.23 3.34 -4.66
C ILE A 29 5.03 2.23 -3.98
N ASP A 30 6.30 2.09 -4.39
CA ASP A 30 7.23 1.17 -3.73
C ASP A 30 7.95 1.93 -2.63
N PHE A 31 7.50 1.76 -1.38
CA PHE A 31 8.10 2.48 -0.26
C PHE A 31 9.48 1.94 0.14
N GLY A 32 9.90 0.82 -0.44
CA GLY A 32 11.27 0.35 -0.29
C GLY A 32 12.30 1.22 -0.99
N LEU A 33 11.86 2.07 -1.93
CA LEU A 33 12.73 2.98 -2.68
C LEU A 33 12.81 4.38 -2.07
N ASP A 34 11.90 4.72 -1.16
CA ASP A 34 11.80 6.09 -0.61
C ASP A 34 11.27 6.04 0.81
N ILE A 35 12.14 6.40 1.77
CA ILE A 35 11.80 6.38 3.19
C ILE A 35 10.61 7.30 3.52
N ARG A 36 10.40 8.37 2.75
CA ARG A 36 9.27 9.27 2.97
C ARG A 36 7.95 8.57 2.69
N GLN A 37 7.92 7.71 1.68
CA GLN A 37 6.73 6.92 1.35
C GLN A 37 6.47 5.84 2.40
N LEU A 38 7.52 5.23 2.94
CA LEU A 38 7.38 4.29 4.04
C LEU A 38 6.77 4.97 5.27
N LYS A 39 7.24 6.17 5.61
CA LYS A 39 6.69 6.93 6.74
C LYS A 39 5.22 7.28 6.52
N ALA A 40 4.85 7.67 5.30
CA ALA A 40 3.46 7.97 4.96
C ALA A 40 2.57 6.72 5.13
N PHE A 41 3.05 5.57 4.67
CA PHE A 41 2.33 4.31 4.83
C PHE A 41 2.17 3.93 6.31
N LEU A 42 3.23 4.04 7.10
CA LEU A 42 3.19 3.70 8.53
C LEU A 42 2.21 4.58 9.28
N LYS A 43 2.12 5.86 8.92
CA LYS A 43 1.13 6.77 9.51
C LYS A 43 -0.30 6.29 9.26
N LEU A 44 -0.58 5.81 8.04
CA LEU A 44 -1.88 5.21 7.73
C LEU A 44 -2.11 3.95 8.54
N ARG A 45 -1.14 3.05 8.55
CA ARG A 45 -1.24 1.75 9.22
C ARG A 45 -1.50 1.90 10.71
N ASP A 46 -0.83 2.87 11.34
CA ASP A 46 -0.93 3.06 12.78
C ASP A 46 -2.24 3.72 13.20
N ASN A 47 -2.88 4.46 12.31
CA ASN A 47 -4.04 5.30 12.67
C ASN A 47 -5.37 4.85 12.04
N ASP A 48 -5.35 4.10 10.93
CA ASP A 48 -6.58 3.72 10.24
C ASP A 48 -7.10 2.38 10.75
N PRO A 49 -8.38 2.30 11.16
CA PRO A 49 -8.95 1.04 11.66
C PRO A 49 -8.97 -0.10 10.63
N ALA A 50 -8.83 0.19 9.34
CA ALA A 50 -8.77 -0.84 8.31
C ALA A 50 -7.58 -1.81 8.51
N PHE A 51 -6.54 -1.39 9.23
CA PHE A 51 -5.37 -2.22 9.49
C PHE A 51 -5.46 -3.07 10.77
N ALA A 52 -6.57 -3.02 11.48
CA ALA A 52 -6.68 -3.73 12.77
C ALA A 52 -6.37 -5.22 12.66
N ALA A 53 -6.92 -5.91 11.64
CA ALA A 53 -6.69 -7.34 11.43
C ALA A 53 -5.22 -7.63 11.05
N ALA A 54 -4.63 -6.79 10.21
CA ALA A 54 -3.23 -6.94 9.81
C ALA A 54 -2.30 -6.78 11.01
N LYS A 55 -2.54 -5.76 11.85
CA LYS A 55 -1.74 -5.54 13.06
C LYS A 55 -1.87 -6.71 14.03
N ALA A 56 -3.08 -7.26 14.20
CA ALA A 56 -3.32 -8.39 15.09
C ALA A 56 -2.55 -9.63 14.65
N ARG A 57 -2.35 -9.81 13.34
CA ARG A 57 -1.59 -10.95 12.79
C ARG A 57 -0.08 -10.69 12.72
N GLY A 58 0.37 -9.47 13.02
CA GLY A 58 1.76 -9.08 12.80
C GLY A 58 2.11 -8.88 11.33
N ALA A 59 1.11 -8.69 10.46
CA ALA A 59 1.32 -8.45 9.04
C ALA A 59 1.56 -6.97 8.77
N ALA A 60 2.27 -6.66 7.69
CA ALA A 60 2.51 -5.28 7.28
C ALA A 60 1.25 -4.58 6.79
N GLY A 61 0.35 -5.32 6.13
CA GLY A 61 -0.87 -4.75 5.57
C GLY A 61 -0.70 -4.27 4.13
N ILE A 62 0.22 -4.86 3.39
CA ILE A 62 0.46 -4.53 1.98
C ILE A 62 0.10 -5.71 1.09
N PRO A 63 -0.32 -5.50 -0.17
CA PRO A 63 -0.50 -4.18 -0.79
C PRO A 63 -1.63 -3.38 -0.14
N CYS A 64 -1.45 -2.07 -0.03
CA CYS A 64 -2.41 -1.17 0.60
C CYS A 64 -2.98 -0.21 -0.45
N PHE A 65 -4.30 -0.24 -0.64
CA PHE A 65 -4.98 0.63 -1.59
C PHE A 65 -5.50 1.85 -0.84
N VAL A 66 -5.20 3.04 -1.37
CA VAL A 66 -5.75 4.30 -0.86
C VAL A 66 -6.60 4.90 -1.98
N LEU A 67 -7.91 4.96 -1.78
CA LEU A 67 -8.87 5.44 -2.76
C LEU A 67 -8.74 6.96 -2.94
N GLU A 68 -9.39 7.47 -3.99
CA GLU A 68 -9.31 8.90 -4.33
C GLU A 68 -9.86 9.80 -3.23
N ASP A 69 -10.80 9.31 -2.43
CA ASP A 69 -11.36 10.05 -1.30
C ASP A 69 -10.57 9.87 0.01
N GLY A 70 -9.45 9.18 -0.04
CA GLY A 70 -8.58 8.93 1.12
C GLY A 70 -8.91 7.69 1.93
N ARG A 71 -9.96 6.94 1.59
CA ARG A 71 -10.26 5.69 2.27
C ARG A 71 -9.24 4.62 1.93
N VAL A 72 -8.96 3.79 2.90
CA VAL A 72 -7.99 2.69 2.77
C VAL A 72 -8.69 1.35 2.52
#